data_b88acf912824d7baadaab2f97cd1f949
#
_entry.id   b88acf912824d7baadaab2f97cd1f949
#
_cell.length_a   1.000
_cell.length_b   1.000
_cell.length_c   1.000
_cell.angle_alpha   90.00
_cell.angle_beta   90.00
_cell.angle_gamma   90.00
#
_symmetry.space_group_name_H-M   'P 1'
#
loop_
_entity.id
_entity.type
_entity.pdbx_description
1 polymer ?
#
loop_
_entity_poly.entity_id
_entity_poly.type
_entity_poly.pdbx_seq_one_letter_code
_entity_poly.pdbx_strand_id
1 'polypeptide(L)'
;MEHKKIVIPSLSFFQDELKGEGVVKSRKTLGELAGIFENQDAYSQLPLDQLAYEVYSYLPEREGTPGGLYFGITQLYPGKVGDEYFMTKGHFHQQEDRSEYYWGLEGEGMLILMDRERNTWAERM
;
A
#
# COMPACT_ATOMS: atom_id res chain seq x y z
N MET A 1 9.79 -43.55 6.22
CA MET A 1 9.47 -42.36 5.38
C MET A 1 8.66 -41.39 6.22
N GLU A 2 9.23 -40.26 6.59
CA GLU A 2 8.45 -39.23 7.26
C GLU A 2 7.44 -38.67 6.26
N HIS A 3 6.17 -38.85 6.54
CA HIS A 3 5.11 -38.21 5.74
C HIS A 3 5.18 -36.72 5.95
N LYS A 4 5.58 -35.94 4.93
CA LYS A 4 5.51 -34.48 4.99
C LYS A 4 4.07 -34.07 5.23
N LYS A 5 3.83 -33.41 6.36
CA LYS A 5 2.52 -32.86 6.70
C LYS A 5 2.12 -31.82 5.66
N ILE A 6 0.95 -31.97 5.06
CA ILE A 6 0.37 -30.94 4.23
C ILE A 6 -0.01 -29.77 5.15
N VAL A 7 0.56 -28.60 4.89
CA VAL A 7 0.28 -27.40 5.66
C VAL A 7 -0.70 -26.54 4.85
N ILE A 8 -1.77 -26.12 5.50
CA ILE A 8 -2.71 -25.16 4.91
C ILE A 8 -1.98 -23.81 4.76
N PRO A 9 -2.11 -23.11 3.62
CA PRO A 9 -1.54 -21.79 3.47
C PRO A 9 -2.00 -20.85 4.59
N SER A 10 -1.07 -20.09 5.15
CA SER A 10 -1.36 -19.13 6.22
C SER A 10 -2.15 -17.91 5.73
N LEU A 11 -2.12 -17.67 4.42
CA LEU A 11 -2.80 -16.56 3.77
C LEU A 11 -3.75 -17.06 2.69
N SER A 12 -4.85 -16.35 2.54
CA SER A 12 -5.74 -16.47 1.39
C SER A 12 -6.14 -15.09 0.90
N PHE A 13 -6.20 -14.93 -0.42
CA PHE A 13 -6.76 -13.77 -1.09
C PHE A 13 -8.06 -14.16 -1.76
N PHE A 14 -9.14 -13.53 -1.38
CA PHE A 14 -10.46 -13.81 -1.93
C PHE A 14 -11.35 -12.56 -1.82
N GLN A 15 -12.05 -12.21 -2.90
CA GLN A 15 -12.92 -11.04 -2.96
C GLN A 15 -12.22 -9.74 -2.48
N ASP A 16 -11.04 -9.47 -3.04
CA ASP A 16 -10.22 -8.29 -2.80
C ASP A 16 -9.76 -8.12 -1.33
N GLU A 17 -9.90 -9.15 -0.53
CA GLU A 17 -9.42 -9.18 0.85
C GLU A 17 -8.32 -10.21 1.06
N LEU A 18 -7.26 -9.78 1.75
CA LEU A 18 -6.26 -10.67 2.29
C LEU A 18 -6.73 -11.16 3.67
N LYS A 19 -6.81 -12.47 3.85
CA LYS A 19 -7.23 -13.10 5.11
C LYS A 19 -6.17 -14.07 5.59
N GLY A 20 -6.03 -14.17 6.90
CA GLY A 20 -5.12 -15.10 7.55
C GLY A 20 -4.75 -14.63 8.95
N GLU A 21 -4.21 -15.54 9.74
CA GLU A 21 -3.66 -15.19 11.04
C GLU A 21 -2.45 -14.25 10.86
N GLY A 22 -2.40 -13.15 11.59
CA GLY A 22 -1.36 -12.14 11.48
C GLY A 22 -1.56 -11.10 10.38
N VAL A 23 -2.67 -11.16 9.61
CA VAL A 23 -3.02 -10.07 8.70
C VAL A 23 -3.54 -8.87 9.49
N VAL A 24 -2.95 -7.71 9.23
CA VAL A 24 -3.34 -6.43 9.82
C VAL A 24 -3.97 -5.56 8.76
N LYS A 25 -5.15 -5.03 9.04
CA LYS A 25 -5.83 -4.05 8.20
C LYS A 25 -5.65 -2.65 8.80
N SER A 26 -5.22 -1.70 7.97
CA SER A 26 -5.17 -0.28 8.31
C SER A 26 -5.95 0.54 7.30
N ARG A 27 -6.38 1.73 7.72
CA ARG A 27 -7.15 2.67 6.90
C ARG A 27 -6.50 4.02 6.95
N LYS A 28 -6.66 4.78 5.86
CA LYS A 28 -6.27 6.18 5.79
C LYS A 28 -7.40 7.01 5.23
N THR A 29 -7.82 8.00 6.01
CA THR A 29 -8.78 9.02 5.58
C THR A 29 -8.05 10.23 5.02
N LEU A 30 -8.78 11.11 4.34
CA LEU A 30 -8.20 12.37 3.84
C LEU A 30 -7.63 13.22 4.99
N GLY A 31 -8.26 13.23 6.14
CA GLY A 31 -7.76 13.98 7.31
C GLY A 31 -6.38 13.54 7.79
N GLU A 32 -6.04 12.25 7.61
CA GLU A 32 -4.72 11.70 7.94
C GLU A 32 -3.65 11.97 6.85
N LEU A 33 -4.09 12.53 5.72
CA LEU A 33 -3.24 12.89 4.58
C LEU A 33 -3.06 14.40 4.45
N ALA A 34 -3.30 15.16 5.51
CA ALA A 34 -3.09 16.60 5.52
C ALA A 34 -1.65 16.95 5.10
N GLY A 35 -1.54 17.94 4.22
CA GLY A 35 -0.25 18.48 3.77
C GLY A 35 0.44 17.72 2.64
N ILE A 36 -0.13 16.60 2.14
CA ILE A 36 0.46 15.89 0.99
C ILE A 36 -0.03 16.41 -0.37
N PHE A 37 -1.20 17.06 -0.40
CA PHE A 37 -1.76 17.66 -1.61
C PHE A 37 -1.30 19.09 -1.77
N GLU A 38 -1.06 19.52 -3.01
CA GLU A 38 -0.63 20.89 -3.31
C GLU A 38 -1.78 21.89 -3.13
N ASN A 39 -2.96 21.56 -3.64
CA ASN A 39 -4.14 22.42 -3.57
C ASN A 39 -4.84 22.34 -2.22
N GLN A 40 -4.38 23.14 -1.26
CA GLN A 40 -4.94 23.18 0.09
C GLN A 40 -6.37 23.75 0.16
N ASP A 41 -6.74 24.63 -0.75
CA ASP A 41 -8.10 25.19 -0.82
C ASP A 41 -9.08 24.09 -1.24
N ALA A 42 -8.77 23.34 -2.28
CA ALA A 42 -9.57 22.19 -2.69
C ALA A 42 -9.62 21.11 -1.60
N TYR A 43 -8.49 20.84 -0.93
CA TYR A 43 -8.42 19.89 0.18
C TYR A 43 -9.36 20.27 1.32
N SER A 44 -9.43 21.56 1.68
CA SER A 44 -10.26 22.06 2.78
C SER A 44 -11.76 21.89 2.55
N GLN A 45 -12.19 21.68 1.30
CA GLN A 45 -13.60 21.49 0.93
C GLN A 45 -14.05 20.03 0.98
N LEU A 46 -13.13 19.09 1.18
CA LEU A 46 -13.45 17.67 1.18
C LEU A 46 -13.79 17.16 2.60
N PRO A 47 -14.64 16.14 2.70
CA PRO A 47 -14.91 15.50 3.97
C PRO A 47 -13.66 14.78 4.47
N LEU A 48 -13.12 15.22 5.61
CA LEU A 48 -11.86 14.67 6.16
C LEU A 48 -11.97 13.23 6.63
N ASP A 49 -13.17 12.73 6.86
CA ASP A 49 -13.46 11.34 7.20
C ASP A 49 -13.59 10.43 5.97
N GLN A 50 -13.55 10.99 4.77
CA GLN A 50 -13.55 10.22 3.54
C GLN A 50 -12.34 9.31 3.47
N LEU A 51 -12.59 8.05 3.17
CA LEU A 51 -11.56 7.04 3.04
C LEU A 51 -10.76 7.26 1.75
N ALA A 52 -9.44 7.36 1.87
CA ALA A 52 -8.54 7.49 0.74
C ALA A 52 -7.97 6.13 0.31
N TYR A 53 -7.54 5.31 1.26
CA TYR A 53 -7.07 3.96 0.97
C TYR A 53 -7.12 3.05 2.20
N GLU A 54 -7.09 1.75 1.94
CA GLU A 54 -6.91 0.70 2.94
C GLU A 54 -5.68 -0.14 2.59
N VAL A 55 -5.02 -0.66 3.62
CA VAL A 55 -3.87 -1.56 3.45
C VAL A 55 -4.09 -2.80 4.29
N TYR A 56 -3.99 -3.95 3.66
CA TYR A 56 -3.84 -5.24 4.33
C TYR A 56 -2.38 -5.62 4.29
N SER A 57 -1.79 -5.92 5.41
CA SER A 57 -0.38 -6.30 5.49
C SER A 57 -0.19 -7.58 6.28
N TYR A 58 0.75 -8.39 5.80
CA TYR A 58 1.21 -9.59 6.47
C TYR A 58 2.72 -9.59 6.55
N LEU A 59 3.22 -9.53 7.76
CA LEU A 59 4.63 -9.51 8.07
C LEU A 59 4.93 -10.72 8.97
N PRO A 60 5.24 -11.91 8.40
CA PRO A 60 5.47 -13.12 9.19
C PRO A 60 6.72 -13.04 10.04
N GLU A 61 7.66 -12.19 9.65
CA GLU A 61 8.93 -11.98 10.32
C GLU A 61 9.08 -10.51 10.71
N ARG A 62 9.94 -10.26 11.68
CA ARG A 62 10.29 -8.89 12.05
C ARG A 62 10.90 -8.16 10.85
N GLU A 63 10.52 -6.91 10.68
CA GLU A 63 11.11 -6.05 9.64
C GLU A 63 12.64 -6.05 9.71
N GLY A 64 13.28 -6.18 8.54
CA GLY A 64 14.73 -6.28 8.43
C GLY A 64 15.30 -7.69 8.59
N THR A 65 14.49 -8.72 8.86
CA THR A 65 14.96 -10.11 8.91
C THR A 65 15.48 -10.54 7.54
N PRO A 66 16.74 -11.03 7.44
CA PRO A 66 17.26 -11.56 6.17
C PRO A 66 16.40 -12.70 5.64
N GLY A 67 16.00 -12.61 4.37
CA GLY A 67 15.12 -13.60 3.72
C GLY A 67 13.64 -13.47 4.11
N GLY A 68 13.28 -12.53 4.97
CA GLY A 68 11.89 -12.21 5.26
C GLY A 68 11.15 -11.70 4.02
N LEU A 69 9.94 -12.21 3.78
CA LEU A 69 9.08 -11.77 2.71
C LEU A 69 7.81 -11.18 3.31
N TYR A 70 7.52 -9.94 2.94
CA TYR A 70 6.30 -9.25 3.34
C TYR A 70 5.29 -9.25 2.20
N PHE A 71 4.03 -9.34 2.55
CA PHE A 71 2.96 -9.32 1.58
C PHE A 71 1.93 -8.26 1.98
N GLY A 72 1.47 -7.47 1.01
CA GLY A 72 0.48 -6.45 1.26
C GLY A 72 -0.44 -6.23 0.07
N ILE A 73 -1.63 -5.74 0.35
CA ILE A 73 -2.58 -5.28 -0.65
C ILE A 73 -3.00 -3.88 -0.26
N THR A 74 -2.90 -2.96 -1.21
CA THR A 74 -3.40 -1.60 -1.07
C THR A 74 -4.62 -1.43 -1.95
N GLN A 75 -5.73 -1.06 -1.36
CA GLN A 75 -6.94 -0.64 -2.06
C GLN A 75 -7.03 0.88 -2.02
N LEU A 76 -6.70 1.52 -3.14
CA LEU A 76 -6.80 2.97 -3.29
C LEU A 76 -8.17 3.31 -3.84
N TYR A 77 -8.90 4.17 -3.13
CA TYR A 77 -10.22 4.62 -3.57
C TYR A 77 -10.10 5.74 -4.61
N PRO A 78 -11.01 5.78 -5.59
CA PRO A 78 -10.99 6.84 -6.59
C PRO A 78 -11.40 8.18 -5.99
N GLY A 79 -10.74 9.24 -6.42
CA GLY A 79 -11.04 10.61 -5.99
C GLY A 79 -9.95 11.58 -6.38
N LYS A 80 -10.25 12.86 -6.19
CA LYS A 80 -9.32 13.96 -6.47
C LYS A 80 -9.40 15.05 -5.39
N VAL A 81 -8.25 15.71 -5.23
CA VAL A 81 -8.11 16.98 -4.51
C VAL A 81 -7.69 18.03 -5.55
N GLY A 82 -8.62 18.84 -6.03
CA GLY A 82 -8.39 19.67 -7.22
C GLY A 82 -8.07 18.77 -8.43
N ASP A 83 -6.90 18.94 -9.01
CA ASP A 83 -6.44 18.13 -10.16
C ASP A 83 -5.62 16.91 -9.77
N GLU A 84 -5.26 16.78 -8.49
CA GLU A 84 -4.46 15.65 -7.98
C GLU A 84 -5.36 14.46 -7.63
N TYR A 85 -5.00 13.28 -8.12
CA TYR A 85 -5.67 12.04 -7.69
C TYR A 85 -5.37 11.71 -6.24
N PHE A 86 -6.27 10.99 -5.58
CA PHE A 86 -5.97 10.38 -4.30
C PHE A 86 -4.70 9.52 -4.42
N MET A 87 -3.88 9.58 -3.39
CA MET A 87 -2.61 8.90 -3.37
C MET A 87 -2.34 8.29 -2.00
N THR A 88 -1.50 7.29 -1.95
CA THR A 88 -0.95 6.79 -0.70
C THR A 88 0.16 7.71 -0.21
N LYS A 89 0.38 7.76 1.09
CA LYS A 89 1.54 8.47 1.64
C LYS A 89 2.81 7.72 1.25
N GLY A 90 3.68 8.38 0.50
CA GLY A 90 4.98 7.83 0.09
C GLY A 90 5.93 7.63 1.27
N HIS A 91 6.86 6.71 1.11
CA HIS A 91 7.93 6.45 2.07
C HIS A 91 9.19 5.93 1.36
N PHE A 92 10.32 6.05 2.01
CA PHE A 92 11.54 5.36 1.60
C PHE A 92 11.67 4.06 2.41
N HIS A 93 12.21 3.03 1.77
CA HIS A 93 12.53 1.81 2.50
C HIS A 93 13.60 2.05 3.55
N GLN A 94 13.46 1.41 4.70
CA GLN A 94 14.49 1.47 5.74
C GLN A 94 15.81 0.88 5.25
N GLN A 95 15.73 -0.16 4.42
CA GLN A 95 16.87 -0.77 3.74
C GLN A 95 16.69 -0.56 2.23
N GLU A 96 17.53 0.28 1.63
CA GLU A 96 17.40 0.74 0.25
C GLU A 96 17.70 -0.35 -0.79
N ASP A 97 18.40 -1.41 -0.39
CA ASP A 97 18.72 -2.57 -1.22
C ASP A 97 17.60 -3.62 -1.31
N ARG A 98 16.44 -3.33 -0.76
CA ARG A 98 15.26 -4.21 -0.81
C ARG A 98 14.42 -3.93 -2.04
N SER A 99 14.12 -5.00 -2.76
CA SER A 99 13.23 -4.95 -3.91
C SER A 99 11.79 -5.18 -3.50
N GLU A 100 10.89 -4.55 -4.22
CA GLU A 100 9.45 -4.77 -4.14
C GLU A 100 8.92 -5.22 -5.49
N TYR A 101 7.85 -6.00 -5.45
CA TYR A 101 7.09 -6.36 -6.62
C TYR A 101 5.67 -5.82 -6.47
N TYR A 102 5.24 -5.03 -7.45
CA TYR A 102 3.89 -4.49 -7.53
C TYR A 102 3.11 -5.18 -8.63
N TRP A 103 1.88 -5.52 -8.35
CA TRP A 103 0.97 -6.12 -9.28
C TRP A 103 -0.40 -5.45 -9.20
N GLY A 104 -0.84 -4.82 -10.31
CA GLY A 104 -2.19 -4.29 -10.42
C GLY A 104 -3.20 -5.44 -10.51
N LEU A 105 -4.16 -5.45 -9.58
CA LEU A 105 -5.21 -6.48 -9.53
C LEU A 105 -6.49 -5.98 -10.20
N GLU A 106 -6.86 -4.73 -9.96
CA GLU A 106 -8.09 -4.13 -10.46
C GLU A 106 -7.92 -2.62 -10.62
N GLY A 107 -8.59 -2.06 -11.62
CA GLY A 107 -8.58 -0.63 -11.89
C GLY A 107 -7.33 -0.16 -12.63
N GLU A 108 -7.11 1.14 -12.62
CA GLU A 108 -5.95 1.79 -13.23
C GLU A 108 -5.34 2.78 -12.25
N GLY A 109 -4.02 2.83 -12.20
CA GLY A 109 -3.30 3.73 -11.32
C GLY A 109 -1.89 4.03 -11.83
N MET A 110 -1.19 4.86 -11.06
CA MET A 110 0.21 5.18 -11.30
C MET A 110 1.02 4.85 -10.06
N LEU A 111 2.08 4.07 -10.24
CA LEU A 111 3.11 3.91 -9.22
C LEU A 111 4.15 5.01 -9.44
N ILE A 112 4.28 5.92 -8.49
CA ILE A 112 5.26 7.00 -8.51
C ILE A 112 6.46 6.56 -7.68
N LEU A 113 7.61 6.52 -8.30
CA LEU A 113 8.88 6.18 -7.67
C LEU A 113 9.78 7.40 -7.58
N MET A 114 10.56 7.52 -6.52
CA MET A 114 11.47 8.63 -6.29
C MET A 114 12.75 8.14 -5.62
N ASP A 115 13.90 8.55 -6.14
CA ASP A 115 15.20 8.32 -5.51
C ASP A 115 15.53 9.38 -4.43
N ARG A 116 16.67 9.24 -3.78
CA ARG A 116 17.14 10.18 -2.75
C ARG A 116 17.49 11.55 -3.30
N GLU A 117 17.86 11.64 -4.55
CA GLU A 117 18.15 12.86 -5.29
C GLU A 117 16.89 13.55 -5.81
N ARG A 118 15.70 12.98 -5.53
CA ARG A 118 14.39 13.46 -5.95
C ARG A 118 14.11 13.33 -7.46
N ASN A 119 14.84 12.47 -8.15
CA ASN A 119 14.43 12.08 -9.49
C ASN A 119 13.19 11.20 -9.38
N THR A 120 12.19 11.48 -10.20
CA THR A 120 10.92 10.76 -10.17
C THR A 120 10.63 10.13 -11.51
N TRP A 121 10.00 8.99 -11.47
CA TRP A 121 9.43 8.32 -12.64
C TRP A 121 8.13 7.62 -12.24
N ALA A 122 7.31 7.27 -13.22
CA ALA A 122 6.00 6.70 -12.99
C ALA A 122 5.78 5.48 -13.88
N GLU A 123 5.19 4.47 -13.30
CA GLU A 123 4.76 3.26 -13.99
C GLU A 123 3.22 3.16 -13.95
N ARG A 124 2.62 2.88 -15.09
CA ARG A 124 1.17 2.64 -15.16
C ARG A 124 0.86 1.22 -14.72
N MET A 125 -0.11 1.08 -13.86
CA MET A 125 -0.58 -0.20 -13.34
C MET A 125 -2.02 -0.44 -13.76
#